data_1049c0bc603d6e412085cba4e0936e0f
#
_entry.id   1049c0bc603d6e412085cba4e0936e0f
#
_cell.length_a   1.000
_cell.length_b   1.000
_cell.length_c   1.000
_cell.angle_alpha   90.00
_cell.angle_beta   90.00
_cell.angle_gamma   90.00
#
_symmetry.space_group_name_H-M   'P 1'
#
loop_
_entity.id
_entity.type
_entity.pdbx_description
1 polymer ?
#
loop_
_entity_poly.entity_id
_entity_poly.type
_entity_poly.pdbx_seq_one_letter_code
_entity_poly.pdbx_strand_id
1 'polypeptide(L)'
;KQLIVLESTTYPGTTRELILPILEETGLKVGEDFYLAFSPERIDPGNKFYNTRNTPKIVAGITPKCTEVAKLLYQQVIDTMVPVSSTEAAEVVKLLENTFRSVNIALVNEVAIICNKLKLNVWEVIEAAATKPFGYMTFYPGPGLGGHCLPIDPYYLSWKLRTLNYRARFIELASEINTEMPYFVTNKITDGLNRSRKSVNGSNILVLGVAYKKDINDVRESPALD
;
A
#
# COMPACT_ATOMS: atom_id res chain seq x y z
N LYS A 1 -27.20 -4.78 -21.80
CA LYS A 1 -26.84 -4.51 -20.41
C LYS A 1 -25.33 -4.32 -20.33
N GLN A 2 -24.87 -3.28 -19.63
CA GLN A 2 -23.46 -2.93 -19.52
C GLN A 2 -22.94 -3.38 -18.16
N LEU A 3 -21.70 -3.87 -18.10
CA LEU A 3 -20.95 -4.06 -16.86
C LEU A 3 -20.03 -2.85 -16.64
N ILE A 4 -20.09 -2.30 -15.45
CA ILE A 4 -19.22 -1.22 -14.96
C ILE A 4 -18.45 -1.77 -13.78
N VAL A 5 -17.13 -1.65 -13.79
CA VAL A 5 -16.26 -2.10 -12.69
C VAL A 5 -15.37 -0.95 -12.25
N LEU A 6 -15.43 -0.61 -10.97
CA LEU A 6 -14.46 0.29 -10.35
C LEU A 6 -13.24 -0.55 -9.93
N GLU A 7 -12.04 -0.17 -10.38
CA GLU A 7 -10.79 -0.88 -10.06
C GLU A 7 -9.82 -0.04 -9.23
N SER A 8 -9.95 1.29 -9.29
CA SER A 8 -9.08 2.20 -8.54
C SER A 8 -9.24 2.04 -7.04
N THR A 9 -8.13 2.14 -6.30
CA THR A 9 -8.15 2.19 -4.83
C THR A 9 -8.97 3.39 -4.35
N THR A 10 -9.82 3.15 -3.38
CA THR A 10 -10.76 4.15 -2.86
C THR A 10 -11.12 3.83 -1.40
N TYR A 11 -11.90 4.71 -0.73
CA TYR A 11 -12.43 4.45 0.59
C TYR A 11 -13.58 3.43 0.56
N PRO A 12 -13.79 2.65 1.63
CA PRO A 12 -14.89 1.68 1.71
C PRO A 12 -16.25 2.36 1.61
N GLY A 13 -17.08 1.84 0.71
CA GLY A 13 -18.41 2.38 0.39
C GLY A 13 -18.46 3.22 -0.89
N THR A 14 -17.34 3.54 -1.53
CA THR A 14 -17.33 4.38 -2.74
C THR A 14 -18.24 3.81 -3.84
N THR A 15 -18.15 2.52 -4.12
CA THR A 15 -18.96 1.90 -5.19
C THR A 15 -20.45 2.04 -4.91
N ARG A 16 -20.87 1.85 -3.67
CA ARG A 16 -22.29 1.90 -3.27
C ARG A 16 -22.79 3.31 -2.99
N GLU A 17 -22.00 4.11 -2.25
CA GLU A 17 -22.44 5.40 -1.74
C GLU A 17 -22.30 6.52 -2.77
N LEU A 18 -21.34 6.40 -3.70
CA LEU A 18 -21.03 7.44 -4.68
C LEU A 18 -21.36 7.00 -6.12
N ILE A 19 -20.81 5.87 -6.57
CA ILE A 19 -20.94 5.48 -7.99
C ILE A 19 -22.35 5.01 -8.33
N LEU A 20 -22.94 4.15 -7.47
CA LEU A 20 -24.27 3.63 -7.71
C LEU A 20 -25.34 4.73 -7.86
N PRO A 21 -25.47 5.72 -6.96
CA PRO A 21 -26.46 6.78 -7.09
C PRO A 21 -26.31 7.57 -8.40
N ILE A 22 -25.07 7.92 -8.79
CA ILE A 22 -24.79 8.65 -10.04
C ILE A 22 -25.29 7.86 -11.26
N LEU A 23 -25.08 6.55 -11.28
CA LEU A 23 -25.53 5.70 -12.39
C LEU A 23 -27.06 5.56 -12.40
N GLU A 24 -27.71 5.50 -11.25
CA GLU A 24 -29.17 5.39 -11.13
C GLU A 24 -29.93 6.70 -11.39
N GLU A 25 -29.24 7.88 -11.39
CA GLU A 25 -29.82 9.16 -11.87
C GLU A 25 -30.30 9.08 -13.33
N THR A 26 -29.77 8.15 -14.12
CA THR A 26 -30.24 7.87 -15.48
C THR A 26 -31.61 7.20 -15.55
N GLY A 27 -32.17 6.78 -14.42
CA GLY A 27 -33.40 6.00 -14.32
C GLY A 27 -33.21 4.49 -14.53
N LEU A 28 -31.97 4.03 -14.78
CA LEU A 28 -31.62 2.62 -14.92
C LEU A 28 -31.39 1.98 -13.56
N LYS A 29 -31.71 0.68 -13.43
CA LYS A 29 -31.60 -0.08 -12.17
C LYS A 29 -30.44 -1.06 -12.22
N VAL A 30 -29.63 -1.06 -11.16
CA VAL A 30 -28.52 -2.00 -10.98
C VAL A 30 -29.03 -3.44 -10.84
N GLY A 31 -28.38 -4.39 -11.55
CA GLY A 31 -28.78 -5.81 -11.57
C GLY A 31 -29.86 -6.12 -12.61
N GLU A 32 -30.64 -5.12 -13.03
CA GLU A 32 -31.68 -5.24 -14.06
C GLU A 32 -31.21 -4.67 -15.41
N ASP A 33 -30.83 -3.39 -15.46
CA ASP A 33 -30.45 -2.69 -16.67
C ASP A 33 -28.95 -2.62 -16.88
N PHE A 34 -28.18 -2.52 -15.80
CA PHE A 34 -26.73 -2.58 -15.81
C PHE A 34 -26.20 -3.40 -14.63
N TYR A 35 -24.91 -3.70 -14.66
CA TYR A 35 -24.18 -4.38 -13.56
C TYR A 35 -23.10 -3.47 -13.05
N LEU A 36 -22.94 -3.40 -11.71
CA LEU A 36 -21.89 -2.61 -11.05
C LEU A 36 -21.12 -3.49 -10.07
N ALA A 37 -19.79 -3.45 -10.19
CA ALA A 37 -18.88 -4.23 -9.35
C ALA A 37 -17.65 -3.41 -8.97
N PHE A 38 -16.93 -3.90 -7.97
CA PHE A 38 -15.61 -3.45 -7.58
C PHE A 38 -14.62 -4.62 -7.67
N SER A 39 -13.42 -4.35 -8.15
CA SER A 39 -12.35 -5.34 -8.23
C SER A 39 -10.99 -4.65 -8.10
N PRO A 40 -10.30 -4.72 -6.94
CA PRO A 40 -9.06 -4.00 -6.72
C PRO A 40 -7.92 -4.48 -7.61
N GLU A 41 -7.04 -3.56 -8.00
CA GLU A 41 -5.79 -3.90 -8.67
C GLU A 41 -4.76 -4.36 -7.63
N ARG A 42 -4.13 -5.52 -7.89
CA ARG A 42 -3.17 -6.18 -6.99
C ARG A 42 -1.81 -6.45 -7.63
N ILE A 43 -1.59 -6.02 -8.88
CA ILE A 43 -0.33 -6.22 -9.57
C ILE A 43 0.78 -5.46 -8.85
N ASP A 44 1.92 -6.12 -8.74
CA ASP A 44 3.18 -5.55 -8.26
C ASP A 44 4.12 -5.34 -9.45
N PRO A 45 4.25 -4.10 -9.98
CA PRO A 45 5.12 -3.83 -11.11
C PRO A 45 6.56 -4.26 -10.83
N GLY A 46 7.17 -4.94 -11.80
CA GLY A 46 8.52 -5.49 -11.67
C GLY A 46 8.58 -6.87 -11.00
N ASN A 47 7.46 -7.43 -10.56
CA ASN A 47 7.42 -8.80 -10.04
C ASN A 47 7.69 -9.82 -11.15
N LYS A 48 8.65 -10.74 -10.91
CA LYS A 48 9.07 -11.73 -11.92
C LYS A 48 8.22 -13.00 -11.93
N PHE A 49 7.47 -13.25 -10.88
CA PHE A 49 6.69 -14.50 -10.68
C PHE A 49 5.20 -14.28 -10.83
N TYR A 50 4.69 -13.17 -10.30
CA TYR A 50 3.27 -12.83 -10.32
C TYR A 50 2.97 -11.78 -11.39
N ASN A 51 1.93 -12.05 -12.16
CA ASN A 51 1.44 -11.19 -13.24
C ASN A 51 -0.09 -11.11 -13.19
N THR A 52 -0.70 -10.40 -14.13
CA THR A 52 -2.16 -10.21 -14.19
C THR A 52 -2.90 -11.55 -14.18
N ARG A 53 -2.39 -12.57 -14.85
CA ARG A 53 -3.09 -13.84 -15.02
C ARG A 53 -3.08 -14.71 -13.75
N ASN A 54 -1.93 -14.86 -13.13
CA ASN A 54 -1.73 -15.79 -12.00
C ASN A 54 -1.87 -15.14 -10.62
N THR A 55 -2.10 -13.83 -10.55
CA THR A 55 -2.43 -13.15 -9.28
C THR A 55 -3.93 -13.31 -9.01
N PRO A 56 -4.35 -13.95 -7.90
CA PRO A 56 -5.77 -14.06 -7.57
C PRO A 56 -6.44 -12.69 -7.49
N LYS A 57 -7.57 -12.51 -8.19
CA LYS A 57 -8.29 -11.23 -8.25
C LYS A 57 -9.55 -11.26 -7.41
N ILE A 58 -9.71 -10.27 -6.54
CA ILE A 58 -10.91 -10.07 -5.71
C ILE A 58 -12.01 -9.45 -6.55
N VAL A 59 -13.26 -9.84 -6.32
CA VAL A 59 -14.41 -9.23 -7.00
C VAL A 59 -15.65 -9.23 -6.12
N ALA A 60 -16.41 -8.14 -6.16
CA ALA A 60 -17.73 -8.05 -5.56
C ALA A 60 -18.62 -7.12 -6.37
N GLY A 61 -19.89 -7.47 -6.52
CA GLY A 61 -20.89 -6.64 -7.14
C GLY A 61 -21.90 -6.08 -6.16
N ILE A 62 -22.62 -5.05 -6.57
CA ILE A 62 -23.72 -4.47 -5.77
C ILE A 62 -24.82 -5.52 -5.51
N THR A 63 -25.03 -6.44 -6.45
CA THR A 63 -25.94 -7.58 -6.30
C THR A 63 -25.18 -8.89 -6.59
N PRO A 64 -25.68 -10.05 -6.16
CA PRO A 64 -25.08 -11.35 -6.48
C PRO A 64 -24.89 -11.54 -8.00
N LYS A 65 -25.84 -11.07 -8.81
CA LYS A 65 -25.76 -11.11 -10.27
C LYS A 65 -24.64 -10.23 -10.82
N CYS A 66 -24.42 -9.05 -10.23
CA CYS A 66 -23.29 -8.20 -10.60
C CYS A 66 -21.95 -8.88 -10.32
N THR A 67 -21.83 -9.56 -9.17
CA THR A 67 -20.64 -10.34 -8.81
C THR A 67 -20.41 -11.46 -9.82
N GLU A 68 -21.45 -12.20 -10.19
CA GLU A 68 -21.36 -13.29 -11.15
C GLU A 68 -20.89 -12.81 -12.52
N VAL A 69 -21.51 -11.74 -13.05
CA VAL A 69 -21.15 -11.18 -14.36
C VAL A 69 -19.73 -10.66 -14.39
N ALA A 70 -19.30 -9.93 -13.35
CA ALA A 70 -17.93 -9.45 -13.25
C ALA A 70 -16.94 -10.62 -13.13
N LYS A 71 -17.23 -11.63 -12.32
CA LYS A 71 -16.42 -12.85 -12.20
C LYS A 71 -16.27 -13.55 -13.56
N LEU A 72 -17.34 -13.74 -14.31
CA LEU A 72 -17.31 -14.38 -15.63
C LEU A 72 -16.43 -13.60 -16.63
N LEU A 73 -16.46 -12.26 -16.59
CA LEU A 73 -15.57 -11.43 -17.42
C LEU A 73 -14.11 -11.70 -17.08
N TYR A 74 -13.74 -11.55 -15.83
CA TYR A 74 -12.33 -11.66 -15.41
C TYR A 74 -11.77 -13.10 -15.53
N GLN A 75 -12.59 -14.12 -15.38
CA GLN A 75 -12.17 -15.53 -15.57
C GLN A 75 -11.66 -15.84 -16.99
N GLN A 76 -11.92 -14.97 -17.97
CA GLN A 76 -11.36 -15.14 -19.32
C GLN A 76 -9.84 -14.91 -19.35
N VAL A 77 -9.30 -14.15 -18.37
CA VAL A 77 -7.90 -13.74 -18.35
C VAL A 77 -7.19 -14.01 -17.01
N ILE A 78 -7.95 -14.21 -15.93
CA ILE A 78 -7.44 -14.43 -14.57
C ILE A 78 -7.69 -15.87 -14.15
N ASP A 79 -6.67 -16.57 -13.72
CA ASP A 79 -6.74 -17.99 -13.34
C ASP A 79 -7.58 -18.22 -12.06
N THR A 80 -7.52 -17.30 -11.10
CA THR A 80 -8.22 -17.45 -9.80
C THR A 80 -9.02 -16.20 -9.45
N MET A 81 -10.34 -16.35 -9.37
CA MET A 81 -11.25 -15.31 -8.89
C MET A 81 -11.70 -15.60 -7.46
N VAL A 82 -11.65 -14.59 -6.61
CA VAL A 82 -12.04 -14.65 -5.20
C VAL A 82 -13.22 -13.69 -4.97
N PRO A 83 -14.46 -14.18 -5.10
CA PRO A 83 -15.62 -13.37 -4.79
C PRO A 83 -15.73 -13.13 -3.28
N VAL A 84 -16.10 -11.91 -2.90
CA VAL A 84 -16.39 -11.52 -1.52
C VAL A 84 -17.81 -10.99 -1.40
N SER A 85 -18.32 -10.88 -0.17
CA SER A 85 -19.74 -10.66 0.11
C SER A 85 -20.28 -9.29 -0.30
N SER A 86 -19.42 -8.26 -0.39
CA SER A 86 -19.84 -6.89 -0.73
C SER A 86 -18.71 -6.09 -1.37
N THR A 87 -19.07 -5.02 -2.08
CA THR A 87 -18.11 -4.07 -2.66
C THR A 87 -17.25 -3.44 -1.57
N GLU A 88 -17.83 -3.12 -0.44
CA GLU A 88 -17.12 -2.55 0.73
C GLU A 88 -16.05 -3.52 1.26
N ALA A 89 -16.37 -4.83 1.33
CA ALA A 89 -15.38 -5.84 1.71
C ALA A 89 -14.23 -5.90 0.71
N ALA A 90 -14.51 -5.86 -0.59
CA ALA A 90 -13.48 -5.86 -1.63
C ALA A 90 -12.61 -4.59 -1.58
N GLU A 91 -13.20 -3.42 -1.32
CA GLU A 91 -12.50 -2.15 -1.14
C GLU A 91 -11.56 -2.19 0.08
N VAL A 92 -12.05 -2.76 1.23
CA VAL A 92 -11.25 -2.92 2.45
C VAL A 92 -10.08 -3.88 2.25
N VAL A 93 -10.24 -4.96 1.48
CA VAL A 93 -9.14 -5.92 1.23
C VAL A 93 -7.91 -5.22 0.68
N LYS A 94 -8.07 -4.34 -0.32
CA LYS A 94 -6.95 -3.59 -0.90
C LYS A 94 -6.27 -2.67 0.12
N LEU A 95 -7.08 -1.97 0.91
CA LEU A 95 -6.58 -1.07 1.95
C LEU A 95 -5.86 -1.85 3.05
N LEU A 96 -6.36 -3.04 3.43
CA LEU A 96 -5.72 -3.90 4.42
C LEU A 96 -4.35 -4.38 3.94
N GLU A 97 -4.23 -4.82 2.67
CA GLU A 97 -2.96 -5.26 2.10
C GLU A 97 -1.89 -4.16 2.14
N ASN A 98 -2.26 -2.93 1.76
CA ASN A 98 -1.34 -1.80 1.76
C ASN A 98 -1.07 -1.26 3.17
N THR A 99 -2.06 -1.26 4.06
CA THR A 99 -1.87 -0.94 5.47
C THR A 99 -0.92 -1.92 6.15
N PHE A 100 -1.07 -3.23 5.91
CA PHE A 100 -0.17 -4.25 6.43
C PHE A 100 1.29 -3.97 6.03
N ARG A 101 1.54 -3.64 4.78
CA ARG A 101 2.89 -3.29 4.32
C ARG A 101 3.41 -2.00 4.98
N SER A 102 2.61 -0.95 5.01
CA SER A 102 2.97 0.34 5.61
C SER A 102 3.32 0.21 7.10
N VAL A 103 2.50 -0.51 7.88
CA VAL A 103 2.72 -0.74 9.31
C VAL A 103 3.97 -1.57 9.56
N ASN A 104 4.21 -2.64 8.78
CA ASN A 104 5.39 -3.47 8.97
C ASN A 104 6.69 -2.76 8.55
N ILE A 105 6.64 -1.90 7.54
CA ILE A 105 7.78 -1.05 7.18
C ILE A 105 8.06 -0.02 8.30
N ALA A 106 7.03 0.60 8.87
CA ALA A 106 7.17 1.49 10.01
C ALA A 106 7.80 0.77 11.21
N LEU A 107 7.35 -0.45 11.50
CA LEU A 107 7.91 -1.26 12.58
C LEU A 107 9.42 -1.50 12.38
N VAL A 108 9.87 -1.92 11.19
CA VAL A 108 11.31 -2.16 10.98
C VAL A 108 12.12 -0.85 10.89
N ASN A 109 11.50 0.26 10.47
CA ASN A 109 12.10 1.59 10.54
C ASN A 109 12.32 2.01 11.99
N GLU A 110 11.34 1.82 12.87
CA GLU A 110 11.50 2.07 14.31
C GLU A 110 12.55 1.15 14.92
N VAL A 111 12.58 -0.14 14.54
CA VAL A 111 13.64 -1.08 14.96
C VAL A 111 15.02 -0.59 14.52
N ALA A 112 15.16 0.03 13.34
CA ALA A 112 16.43 0.62 12.91
C ALA A 112 16.85 1.80 13.82
N ILE A 113 15.91 2.64 14.24
CA ILE A 113 16.18 3.72 15.21
C ILE A 113 16.59 3.15 16.56
N ILE A 114 15.89 2.12 17.05
CA ILE A 114 16.20 1.41 18.30
C ILE A 114 17.61 0.80 18.24
N CYS A 115 17.93 0.05 17.19
CA CYS A 115 19.24 -0.56 16.98
C CYS A 115 20.36 0.51 16.94
N ASN A 116 20.10 1.65 16.30
CA ASN A 116 21.04 2.76 16.29
C ASN A 116 21.33 3.31 17.70
N LYS A 117 20.29 3.45 18.54
CA LYS A 117 20.45 3.87 19.95
C LYS A 117 21.22 2.83 20.78
N LEU A 118 20.99 1.54 20.52
CA LEU A 118 21.65 0.42 21.18
C LEU A 118 23.04 0.09 20.59
N LYS A 119 23.46 0.78 19.53
CA LYS A 119 24.70 0.53 18.78
C LYS A 119 24.78 -0.89 18.19
N LEU A 120 23.62 -1.43 17.78
CA LEU A 120 23.49 -2.73 17.12
C LEU A 120 23.39 -2.56 15.61
N ASN A 121 23.77 -3.61 14.88
CA ASN A 121 23.56 -3.70 13.43
C ASN A 121 22.14 -4.19 13.14
N VAL A 122 21.27 -3.32 12.65
CA VAL A 122 19.87 -3.65 12.35
C VAL A 122 19.74 -4.75 11.28
N TRP A 123 20.66 -4.79 10.33
CA TRP A 123 20.63 -5.79 9.25
C TRP A 123 20.86 -7.19 9.80
N GLU A 124 21.85 -7.35 10.69
CA GLU A 124 22.11 -8.62 11.39
C GLU A 124 20.90 -9.06 12.21
N VAL A 125 20.26 -8.15 12.92
CA VAL A 125 19.07 -8.45 13.74
C VAL A 125 17.92 -8.93 12.87
N ILE A 126 17.65 -8.25 11.74
CA ILE A 126 16.56 -8.62 10.83
C ILE A 126 16.87 -9.96 10.11
N GLU A 127 18.08 -10.15 9.63
CA GLU A 127 18.48 -11.39 8.96
C GLU A 127 18.42 -12.59 9.91
N ALA A 128 18.86 -12.43 11.16
CA ALA A 128 18.71 -13.46 12.17
C ALA A 128 17.22 -13.77 12.45
N ALA A 129 16.37 -12.76 12.60
CA ALA A 129 14.94 -12.94 12.79
C ALA A 129 14.27 -13.63 11.59
N ALA A 130 14.74 -13.36 10.37
CA ALA A 130 14.24 -13.95 9.13
C ALA A 130 14.46 -15.47 9.03
N THR A 131 15.36 -16.03 9.82
CA THR A 131 15.58 -17.50 9.88
C THR A 131 14.42 -18.24 10.53
N LYS A 132 13.52 -17.52 11.25
CA LYS A 132 12.35 -18.14 11.87
C LYS A 132 11.31 -18.49 10.79
N PRO A 133 10.93 -19.76 10.63
CA PRO A 133 10.11 -20.21 9.51
C PRO A 133 8.61 -19.90 9.66
N PHE A 134 8.17 -19.33 10.80
CA PHE A 134 6.76 -19.02 11.08
C PHE A 134 6.62 -17.80 11.98
N GLY A 135 5.49 -17.09 11.86
CA GLY A 135 5.13 -15.96 12.73
C GLY A 135 6.03 -14.72 12.56
N TYR A 136 6.84 -14.67 11.52
CA TYR A 136 7.64 -13.51 11.13
C TYR A 136 7.66 -13.37 9.61
N MET A 137 7.42 -12.17 9.12
CA MET A 137 7.58 -11.81 7.71
C MET A 137 8.63 -10.72 7.63
N THR A 138 9.65 -10.93 6.82
CA THR A 138 10.81 -10.05 6.73
C THR A 138 10.47 -8.77 5.97
N PHE A 139 10.73 -7.63 6.62
CA PHE A 139 10.77 -6.30 6.03
C PHE A 139 12.11 -5.67 6.35
N TYR A 140 12.54 -4.74 5.50
CA TYR A 140 13.80 -4.04 5.67
C TYR A 140 13.57 -2.54 5.86
N PRO A 141 14.36 -1.88 6.72
CA PRO A 141 14.26 -0.44 6.92
C PRO A 141 14.77 0.32 5.71
N GLY A 142 14.24 1.52 5.53
CA GLY A 142 14.61 2.42 4.46
C GLY A 142 14.45 3.89 4.85
N PRO A 143 14.67 4.83 3.92
CA PRO A 143 14.54 6.26 4.18
C PRO A 143 13.08 6.74 4.29
N GLY A 144 12.12 5.85 4.27
CA GLY A 144 10.69 6.14 4.32
C GLY A 144 9.88 5.28 3.36
N LEU A 145 8.64 5.68 3.10
CA LEU A 145 7.77 5.05 2.11
C LEU A 145 7.70 5.91 0.85
N GLY A 146 7.88 5.27 -0.30
CA GLY A 146 7.68 5.90 -1.61
C GLY A 146 6.65 5.17 -2.45
N GLY A 147 6.38 5.73 -3.65
CA GLY A 147 5.37 5.26 -4.58
C GLY A 147 3.97 5.80 -4.28
N HIS A 148 3.04 5.62 -5.23
CA HIS A 148 1.72 6.25 -5.15
C HIS A 148 0.76 5.61 -4.14
N CYS A 149 0.91 4.31 -3.86
CA CYS A 149 -0.10 3.55 -3.12
C CYS A 149 0.18 3.51 -1.61
N LEU A 150 1.39 3.10 -1.21
CA LEU A 150 1.69 2.86 0.20
C LEU A 150 1.59 4.08 1.11
N PRO A 151 2.01 5.29 0.69
CA PRO A 151 1.82 6.49 1.49
C PRO A 151 0.37 6.96 1.57
N ILE A 152 -0.45 6.71 0.53
CA ILE A 152 -1.76 7.34 0.36
C ILE A 152 -2.93 6.41 0.72
N ASP A 153 -2.91 5.15 0.27
CA ASP A 153 -4.04 4.24 0.42
C ASP A 153 -4.51 4.04 1.86
N PRO A 154 -3.63 3.91 2.87
CA PRO A 154 -4.06 3.81 4.27
C PRO A 154 -4.84 5.05 4.76
N TYR A 155 -4.57 6.23 4.18
CA TYR A 155 -5.29 7.45 4.54
C TYR A 155 -6.75 7.44 4.08
N TYR A 156 -7.10 6.77 2.98
CA TYR A 156 -8.51 6.60 2.60
C TYR A 156 -9.30 5.90 3.70
N LEU A 157 -8.70 4.86 4.30
CA LEU A 157 -9.33 4.15 5.41
C LEU A 157 -9.40 5.03 6.66
N SER A 158 -8.30 5.70 7.03
CA SER A 158 -8.28 6.62 8.18
C SER A 158 -9.30 7.75 8.02
N TRP A 159 -9.39 8.34 6.82
CA TRP A 159 -10.37 9.40 6.52
C TRP A 159 -11.82 8.89 6.69
N LYS A 160 -12.16 7.74 6.10
CA LYS A 160 -13.50 7.16 6.22
C LYS A 160 -13.84 6.85 7.69
N LEU A 161 -12.90 6.31 8.46
CA LEU A 161 -13.12 5.99 9.87
C LEU A 161 -13.33 7.23 10.75
N ARG A 162 -12.73 8.36 10.41
CA ARG A 162 -12.99 9.63 11.11
C ARG A 162 -14.45 10.08 10.97
N THR A 163 -15.11 9.81 9.85
CA THR A 163 -16.55 10.09 9.69
C THR A 163 -17.42 9.23 10.63
N LEU A 164 -16.86 8.11 11.11
CA LEU A 164 -17.47 7.22 12.08
C LEU A 164 -16.95 7.44 13.53
N ASN A 165 -16.30 8.57 13.80
CA ASN A 165 -15.69 8.92 15.07
C ASN A 165 -14.64 7.88 15.57
N TYR A 166 -13.95 7.22 14.66
CA TYR A 166 -12.90 6.26 14.99
C TYR A 166 -11.53 6.72 14.45
N ARG A 167 -10.50 6.60 15.29
CA ARG A 167 -9.12 6.90 14.94
C ARG A 167 -8.34 5.63 14.60
N ALA A 168 -7.81 5.55 13.39
CA ALA A 168 -7.02 4.43 12.92
C ALA A 168 -5.56 4.51 13.44
N ARG A 169 -5.34 4.14 14.69
CA ARG A 169 -4.08 4.36 15.43
C ARG A 169 -2.85 3.78 14.75
N PHE A 170 -2.91 2.54 14.27
CA PHE A 170 -1.78 1.91 13.57
C PHE A 170 -1.42 2.60 12.26
N ILE A 171 -2.41 3.06 11.51
CA ILE A 171 -2.21 3.77 10.25
C ILE A 171 -1.52 5.12 10.51
N GLU A 172 -2.05 5.88 11.47
CA GLU A 172 -1.52 7.21 11.78
C GLU A 172 -0.09 7.12 12.36
N LEU A 173 0.17 6.19 13.29
CA LEU A 173 1.49 5.98 13.85
C LEU A 173 2.50 5.49 12.79
N ALA A 174 2.11 4.55 11.94
CA ALA A 174 2.98 4.07 10.86
C ALA A 174 3.35 5.19 9.88
N SER A 175 2.40 6.07 9.57
CA SER A 175 2.67 7.24 8.75
C SER A 175 3.66 8.19 9.39
N GLU A 176 3.49 8.50 10.67
CA GLU A 176 4.38 9.36 11.44
C GLU A 176 5.82 8.83 11.39
N ILE A 177 6.02 7.56 11.79
CA ILE A 177 7.34 6.93 11.78
C ILE A 177 7.99 6.94 10.39
N ASN A 178 7.23 6.56 9.35
CA ASN A 178 7.77 6.50 8.00
C ASN A 178 8.14 7.88 7.44
N THR A 179 7.38 8.92 7.78
CA THR A 179 7.65 10.30 7.37
C THR A 179 8.85 10.91 8.09
N GLU A 180 9.20 10.42 9.27
CA GLU A 180 10.38 10.87 10.02
C GLU A 180 11.70 10.24 9.52
N MET A 181 11.64 9.18 8.73
CA MET A 181 12.86 8.46 8.31
C MET A 181 13.84 9.27 7.48
N PRO A 182 13.45 10.18 6.56
CA PRO A 182 14.41 11.04 5.86
C PRO A 182 15.26 11.87 6.84
N TYR A 183 14.62 12.41 7.89
CA TYR A 183 15.35 13.16 8.93
C TYR A 183 16.30 12.27 9.73
N PHE A 184 15.91 11.03 10.03
CA PHE A 184 16.81 10.08 10.66
C PHE A 184 18.04 9.79 9.80
N VAL A 185 17.88 9.62 8.49
CA VAL A 185 18.98 9.39 7.54
C VAL A 185 19.90 10.61 7.46
N THR A 186 19.33 11.83 7.34
CA THR A 186 20.11 13.09 7.31
C THR A 186 20.90 13.30 8.59
N ASN A 187 20.33 12.99 9.74
CA ASN A 187 21.04 13.06 11.02
C ASN A 187 22.22 12.05 11.06
N LYS A 188 22.04 10.85 10.52
CA LYS A 188 23.14 9.87 10.43
C LYS A 188 24.27 10.33 9.50
N ILE A 189 23.93 11.00 8.39
CA ILE A 189 24.92 11.60 7.49
C ILE A 189 25.69 12.69 8.24
N THR A 190 25.00 13.57 8.96
CA THR A 190 25.60 14.65 9.76
C THR A 190 26.55 14.07 10.82
N ASP A 191 26.13 13.04 11.55
CA ASP A 191 26.97 12.38 12.53
C ASP A 191 28.20 11.73 11.90
N GLY A 192 28.07 11.12 10.72
CA GLY A 192 29.18 10.53 9.98
C GLY A 192 30.20 11.57 9.54
N LEU A 193 29.75 12.71 9.03
CA LEU A 193 30.60 13.83 8.66
C LEU A 193 31.32 14.42 9.86
N ASN A 194 30.62 14.63 10.96
CA ASN A 194 31.19 15.15 12.21
C ASN A 194 32.30 14.23 12.77
N ARG A 195 32.11 12.91 12.77
CA ARG A 195 33.15 11.94 13.13
C ARG A 195 34.42 12.06 12.27
N SER A 196 34.24 12.43 11.02
CA SER A 196 35.32 12.67 10.04
C SER A 196 35.82 14.12 10.08
N ARG A 197 35.39 14.92 11.04
CA ARG A 197 35.72 16.35 11.19
C ARG A 197 35.36 17.21 9.96
N LYS A 198 34.25 16.85 9.28
CA LYS A 198 33.69 17.57 8.17
C LYS A 198 32.36 18.22 8.57
N SER A 199 32.05 19.39 8.02
CA SER A 199 30.73 20.01 8.18
C SER A 199 29.80 19.54 7.07
N VAL A 200 28.48 19.62 7.29
CA VAL A 200 27.47 19.35 6.23
C VAL A 200 27.64 20.38 5.12
N ASN A 201 27.74 21.66 5.49
CA ASN A 201 27.95 22.73 4.52
C ASN A 201 29.31 22.59 3.85
N GLY A 202 29.32 22.51 2.52
CA GLY A 202 30.53 22.33 1.70
C GLY A 202 30.97 20.88 1.50
N SER A 203 30.29 19.89 2.09
CA SER A 203 30.55 18.48 1.80
C SER A 203 29.86 18.01 0.53
N ASN A 204 30.57 17.22 -0.30
CA ASN A 204 30.01 16.53 -1.43
C ASN A 204 29.49 15.15 -0.99
N ILE A 205 28.20 14.90 -1.21
CA ILE A 205 27.52 13.65 -0.83
C ILE A 205 26.98 13.02 -2.10
N LEU A 206 27.37 11.77 -2.38
CA LEU A 206 26.82 10.97 -3.47
C LEU A 206 25.65 10.11 -2.95
N VAL A 207 24.46 10.32 -3.48
CA VAL A 207 23.29 9.48 -3.22
C VAL A 207 23.18 8.45 -4.34
N LEU A 208 23.18 7.17 -3.98
CA LEU A 208 22.99 6.05 -4.91
C LEU A 208 21.53 5.60 -4.87
N GLY A 209 20.82 5.75 -5.97
CA GLY A 209 19.39 5.42 -6.07
C GLY A 209 18.81 6.26 -7.21
N VAL A 210 17.70 6.86 -7.05
CA VAL A 210 16.81 7.29 -5.97
C VAL A 210 15.38 6.70 -6.13
N ALA A 211 15.21 5.65 -6.92
CA ALA A 211 13.93 5.01 -7.09
C ALA A 211 13.36 4.53 -5.73
N TYR A 212 12.04 4.60 -5.57
CA TYR A 212 11.41 4.21 -4.30
C TYR A 212 11.40 2.68 -4.07
N LYS A 213 11.71 1.88 -5.08
CA LYS A 213 11.72 0.42 -5.03
C LYS A 213 12.86 -0.14 -5.86
N LYS A 214 13.34 -1.30 -5.46
CA LYS A 214 14.36 -2.07 -6.19
C LYS A 214 13.84 -2.49 -7.58
N ASP A 215 14.74 -2.54 -8.56
CA ASP A 215 14.50 -3.02 -9.93
C ASP A 215 13.44 -2.24 -10.74
N ILE A 216 13.22 -0.95 -10.41
CA ILE A 216 12.37 -0.03 -11.17
C ILE A 216 13.09 1.30 -11.39
N ASN A 217 12.59 2.11 -12.31
CA ASN A 217 13.09 3.47 -12.61
C ASN A 217 12.12 4.58 -12.15
N ASP A 218 11.13 4.26 -11.32
CA ASP A 218 10.14 5.21 -10.84
C ASP A 218 10.64 5.92 -9.58
N VAL A 219 10.73 7.25 -9.65
CA VAL A 219 11.20 8.13 -8.58
C VAL A 219 10.08 8.93 -7.92
N ARG A 220 8.83 8.74 -8.36
CA ARG A 220 7.68 9.49 -7.84
C ARG A 220 7.48 9.16 -6.37
N GLU A 221 7.26 10.22 -5.57
CA GLU A 221 7.10 10.09 -4.11
C GLU A 221 8.24 9.28 -3.46
N SER A 222 9.45 9.36 -4.01
CA SER A 222 10.60 8.73 -3.38
C SER A 222 11.07 9.59 -2.19
N PRO A 223 11.17 9.03 -0.98
CA PRO A 223 11.63 9.76 0.20
C PRO A 223 13.11 10.16 0.14
N ALA A 224 13.82 9.77 -0.92
CA ALA A 224 15.19 10.22 -1.19
C ALA A 224 15.24 11.59 -1.90
N LEU A 225 14.08 12.15 -2.30
CA LEU A 225 13.97 13.47 -2.91
C LEU A 225 13.66 14.56 -1.87
N ASP A 226 13.13 14.20 -0.71
CA ASP A 226 12.89 15.05 0.46
C ASP A 226 14.20 15.35 1.21
#